data_afda1eda122844ffdcaf189b43d54ef0
#
_entry.id   afda1eda122844ffdcaf189b43d54ef0
#
_cell.length_a   1.000
_cell.length_b   1.000
_cell.length_c   1.000
_cell.angle_alpha   90.00
_cell.angle_beta   90.00
_cell.angle_gamma   90.00
#
_symmetry.space_group_name_H-M   'P 1'
#
loop_
_entity.id
_entity.type
_entity.pdbx_description
1 polymer ?
#
loop_
_entity_poly.entity_id
_entity_poly.type
_entity_poly.pdbx_seq_one_letter_code
_entity_poly.pdbx_strand_id
1 'polypeptide(L)'
;MSRFGTTQARGHFLPAFILFCLLGEGLAAGEQSSTPPDRVAVIPFANITGNTADNWIGIGIAETLTVELERATSRTVIRMTDDRLLNNGTQEAVVSAGRELNVRWIVSGSYQRMGEQLRLTGRLIESTSGDVLRSARIDGRLDELFALQDQLVAELQTGFAPQQERMAERERTATRSTTITRAPQTSPPDPSVAANTNQTAPFTVEETVTVTGASPIDGPPPPVAPATISRDAEGRATVRAVRLTEPLEIDGILNETMYDAVESFSGFIQQSPDEGAPATERTEAWVFFDDSNVYVSGRLWDSAPESQWVANEMQRDSFQLINNERFSVAFDTFYDRRNNVAFMVNPIGGFVDQEITDESRPNMDWNPIWNVRTGRFDGGWTVEMEIPFKSLRFSPGTSQIWGIQIGRRIRWKNESVYLTPIPISGGPGLFRTSAAATLTGLRVPSRNRRLEIKPYAIGSLATDRNASPA
;
A
#
# COMPACT_ATOMS: atom_id res chain seq x y z
N MET A 1 -40.54 44.30 -51.45
CA MET A 1 -41.30 45.47 -51.08
C MET A 1 -41.05 45.77 -49.63
N SER A 2 -40.41 46.87 -49.46
CA SER A 2 -40.50 47.98 -48.49
C SER A 2 -39.97 47.67 -47.10
N ARG A 3 -38.82 48.12 -46.72
CA ARG A 3 -38.19 49.45 -46.48
C ARG A 3 -38.54 50.06 -45.10
N PHE A 4 -37.44 50.45 -44.43
CA PHE A 4 -37.20 51.58 -43.48
C PHE A 4 -37.51 51.30 -42.02
N GLY A 5 -36.74 51.72 -41.03
CA GLY A 5 -35.73 52.76 -41.03
C GLY A 5 -35.03 52.85 -39.66
N THR A 6 -33.86 53.41 -39.74
CA THR A 6 -32.94 53.90 -38.73
C THR A 6 -33.54 54.86 -37.70
N THR A 7 -33.01 54.96 -36.49
CA THR A 7 -32.59 56.28 -35.94
C THR A 7 -31.60 56.08 -34.75
N GLN A 8 -30.46 56.78 -34.84
CA GLN A 8 -29.46 57.07 -33.83
C GLN A 8 -29.98 58.07 -32.81
N ALA A 9 -29.49 57.98 -31.58
CA ALA A 9 -29.31 59.16 -30.74
C ALA A 9 -28.04 59.01 -29.88
N ARG A 10 -27.10 59.85 -30.13
CA ARG A 10 -25.91 60.19 -29.33
C ARG A 10 -26.33 61.04 -28.13
N GLY A 11 -25.72 60.84 -26.99
CA GLY A 11 -25.76 61.75 -25.85
C GLY A 11 -24.43 61.74 -25.12
N HIS A 12 -23.61 62.74 -25.39
CA HIS A 12 -22.39 63.08 -24.65
C HIS A 12 -22.75 63.78 -23.36
N PHE A 13 -22.12 63.44 -22.25
CA PHE A 13 -21.83 64.37 -21.16
C PHE A 13 -20.57 63.93 -20.39
N LEU A 14 -19.53 64.72 -20.47
CA LEU A 14 -18.39 64.95 -19.57
C LEU A 14 -18.50 66.43 -19.13
N PRO A 15 -17.79 66.92 -18.08
CA PRO A 15 -17.06 66.37 -16.95
C PRO A 15 -17.38 67.08 -15.62
N ALA A 16 -16.89 66.53 -14.52
CA ALA A 16 -16.59 67.35 -13.36
C ALA A 16 -15.33 66.84 -12.65
N PHE A 17 -14.25 67.57 -12.84
CA PHE A 17 -13.01 67.55 -12.06
C PHE A 17 -13.32 68.07 -10.65
N ILE A 18 -13.02 67.34 -9.61
CA ILE A 18 -12.70 67.89 -8.28
C ILE A 18 -11.38 67.29 -7.84
N LEU A 19 -10.39 68.14 -7.87
CA LEU A 19 -9.06 68.01 -7.32
C LEU A 19 -9.13 68.13 -5.81
N PHE A 20 -8.72 67.08 -5.05
CA PHE A 20 -8.41 67.18 -3.63
C PHE A 20 -7.00 66.60 -3.41
N CYS A 21 -6.04 67.46 -3.38
CA CYS A 21 -4.75 67.23 -2.76
C CYS A 21 -4.95 67.30 -1.26
N LEU A 22 -4.47 66.30 -0.51
CA LEU A 22 -3.59 66.54 0.63
C LEU A 22 -3.31 65.24 1.44
N LEU A 23 -2.03 65.11 1.70
CA LEU A 23 -1.35 64.36 2.77
C LEU A 23 -1.22 62.83 2.58
N GLY A 24 0.02 62.53 2.22
CA GLY A 24 0.60 61.20 2.32
C GLY A 24 0.72 60.74 3.80
N GLU A 25 0.24 59.54 3.98
CA GLU A 25 0.86 58.64 4.97
C GLU A 25 1.10 57.34 4.22
N GLY A 26 2.38 57.04 4.04
CA GLY A 26 2.86 55.79 3.50
C GLY A 26 2.49 54.68 4.44
N LEU A 27 1.40 53.94 4.14
CA LEU A 27 1.20 52.61 4.60
C LEU A 27 2.16 51.71 3.81
N ALA A 28 3.36 51.54 4.36
CA ALA A 28 4.17 50.40 4.05
C ALA A 28 3.30 49.15 4.29
N ALA A 29 2.90 48.49 3.18
CA ALA A 29 2.39 47.15 3.26
C ALA A 29 3.53 46.29 3.83
N GLY A 30 3.54 46.12 5.12
CA GLY A 30 4.35 45.12 5.77
C GLY A 30 3.92 43.79 5.18
N GLU A 31 4.80 43.15 4.43
CA GLU A 31 4.73 41.72 4.21
C GLU A 31 4.62 41.05 5.61
N GLN A 32 3.39 40.70 5.96
CA GLN A 32 3.17 39.82 7.09
C GLN A 32 3.76 38.47 6.64
N SER A 33 5.01 38.23 7.01
CA SER A 33 5.63 36.93 7.03
C SER A 33 4.81 36.07 7.97
N SER A 34 3.75 35.46 7.45
CA SER A 34 2.97 34.48 8.19
C SER A 34 3.88 33.27 8.41
N THR A 35 4.33 33.12 9.65
CA THR A 35 5.06 31.91 10.05
C THR A 35 4.22 30.70 9.65
N PRO A 36 4.79 29.73 8.90
CA PRO A 36 4.05 28.53 8.53
C PRO A 36 3.48 27.83 9.77
N PRO A 37 2.32 27.17 9.66
CA PRO A 37 1.74 26.44 10.78
C PRO A 37 2.71 25.39 11.31
N ASP A 38 2.58 25.06 12.59
CA ASP A 38 3.45 24.14 13.34
C ASP A 38 3.23 22.68 12.90
N ARG A 39 3.54 22.40 11.62
CA ARG A 39 3.33 21.13 10.93
C ARG A 39 4.66 20.59 10.44
N VAL A 40 4.76 19.26 10.38
CA VAL A 40 5.95 18.52 9.95
C VAL A 40 5.61 17.74 8.69
N ALA A 41 6.45 17.80 7.67
CA ALA A 41 6.38 16.87 6.52
C ALA A 41 7.47 15.80 6.67
N VAL A 42 7.13 14.55 6.45
CA VAL A 42 8.09 13.43 6.38
C VAL A 42 8.19 12.96 4.95
N ILE A 43 9.41 12.95 4.42
CA ILE A 43 9.72 12.47 3.06
C ILE A 43 10.27 11.05 3.18
N PRO A 44 9.89 10.12 2.28
CA PRO A 44 10.48 8.79 2.22
C PRO A 44 12.02 8.87 2.12
N PHE A 45 12.70 7.96 2.82
CA PHE A 45 14.16 7.94 2.87
C PHE A 45 14.76 7.38 1.59
N ALA A 46 15.71 8.11 1.02
CA ALA A 46 16.35 7.72 -0.22
C ALA A 46 17.25 6.49 -0.03
N ASN A 47 17.13 5.53 -0.92
CA ASN A 47 18.01 4.37 -1.01
C ASN A 47 19.32 4.73 -1.72
N ILE A 48 20.41 4.91 -0.99
CA ILE A 48 21.71 5.24 -1.57
C ILE A 48 22.56 3.99 -1.91
N THR A 49 22.06 2.80 -1.61
CA THR A 49 22.74 1.55 -1.99
C THR A 49 22.54 1.19 -3.46
N GLY A 50 21.44 1.69 -4.07
CA GLY A 50 21.10 1.42 -5.46
C GLY A 50 20.40 0.08 -5.70
N ASN A 51 20.23 -0.76 -4.67
CA ASN A 51 19.45 -1.99 -4.77
C ASN A 51 17.95 -1.68 -4.62
N THR A 52 17.21 -1.77 -5.72
CA THR A 52 15.78 -1.45 -5.75
C THR A 52 14.92 -2.38 -4.88
N ALA A 53 15.39 -3.60 -4.60
CA ALA A 53 14.71 -4.53 -3.70
C ALA A 53 14.61 -4.02 -2.25
N ASP A 54 15.42 -3.05 -1.87
CA ASP A 54 15.44 -2.45 -0.54
C ASP A 54 14.61 -1.16 -0.44
N ASN A 55 13.98 -0.68 -1.53
CA ASN A 55 13.25 0.61 -1.55
C ASN A 55 12.11 0.68 -0.53
N TRP A 56 11.53 -0.46 -0.16
CA TRP A 56 10.50 -0.56 0.88
C TRP A 56 10.99 -0.03 2.25
N ILE A 57 12.31 -0.12 2.53
CA ILE A 57 12.91 0.34 3.80
C ILE A 57 12.68 1.85 3.97
N GLY A 58 12.92 2.63 2.92
CA GLY A 58 12.74 4.09 2.96
C GLY A 58 11.29 4.53 3.17
N ILE A 59 10.36 3.79 2.60
CA ILE A 59 8.93 3.99 2.78
C ILE A 59 8.52 3.61 4.21
N GLY A 60 8.97 2.45 4.70
CA GLY A 60 8.71 1.98 6.05
C GLY A 60 9.26 2.91 7.13
N ILE A 61 10.46 3.47 6.93
CA ILE A 61 11.04 4.48 7.83
C ILE A 61 10.13 5.72 7.88
N ALA A 62 9.69 6.23 6.72
CA ALA A 62 8.83 7.42 6.67
C ALA A 62 7.48 7.19 7.36
N GLU A 63 6.89 5.99 7.22
CA GLU A 63 5.66 5.62 7.93
C GLU A 63 5.84 5.65 9.44
N THR A 64 6.84 4.94 9.94
CA THR A 64 7.13 4.90 11.38
C THR A 64 7.41 6.30 11.93
N LEU A 65 8.26 7.08 11.23
CA LEU A 65 8.57 8.45 11.63
C LEU A 65 7.33 9.35 11.64
N THR A 66 6.40 9.17 10.70
CA THR A 66 5.15 9.95 10.68
C THR A 66 4.35 9.73 11.96
N VAL A 67 4.11 8.47 12.32
CA VAL A 67 3.31 8.11 13.51
C VAL A 67 4.02 8.50 14.82
N GLU A 68 5.30 8.15 14.93
CA GLU A 68 6.03 8.36 16.17
C GLU A 68 6.37 9.85 16.42
N LEU A 69 6.65 10.64 15.39
CA LEU A 69 6.85 12.09 15.54
C LEU A 69 5.55 12.81 15.89
N GLU A 70 4.41 12.39 15.33
CA GLU A 70 3.11 12.93 15.72
C GLU A 70 2.83 12.68 17.19
N ARG A 71 3.07 11.45 17.65
CA ARG A 71 2.92 11.05 19.04
C ARG A 71 3.89 11.79 19.98
N ALA A 72 5.16 11.89 19.59
CA ALA A 72 6.22 12.46 20.44
C ALA A 72 6.18 13.98 20.54
N THR A 73 5.69 14.67 19.49
CA THR A 73 5.74 16.13 19.41
C THR A 73 4.38 16.80 19.55
N SER A 74 3.27 16.03 19.52
CA SER A 74 1.88 16.53 19.48
C SER A 74 1.62 17.51 18.33
N ARG A 75 2.35 17.36 17.20
CA ARG A 75 2.24 18.17 16.00
C ARG A 75 1.54 17.37 14.90
N THR A 76 0.89 18.07 14.00
CA THR A 76 0.35 17.42 12.79
C THR A 76 1.52 17.03 11.88
N VAL A 77 1.66 15.74 11.61
CA VAL A 77 2.68 15.20 10.71
C VAL A 77 2.03 14.76 9.41
N ILE A 78 2.61 15.16 8.28
CA ILE A 78 2.12 14.85 6.93
C ILE A 78 3.17 14.01 6.23
N ARG A 79 2.80 12.84 5.74
CA ARG A 79 3.69 12.07 4.87
C ARG A 79 3.61 12.60 3.45
N MET A 80 4.76 12.87 2.85
CA MET A 80 4.87 13.18 1.43
C MET A 80 5.03 11.89 0.61
N THR A 81 4.32 11.82 -0.52
CA THR A 81 4.37 10.68 -1.44
C THR A 81 4.88 11.08 -2.83
N ASP A 82 5.62 12.19 -2.93
CA ASP A 82 6.13 12.64 -4.24
C ASP A 82 7.39 11.85 -4.64
N ASP A 83 7.25 10.98 -5.63
CA ASP A 83 8.32 10.13 -6.18
C ASP A 83 9.50 10.93 -6.76
N ARG A 84 9.32 12.21 -7.08
CA ARG A 84 10.39 13.08 -7.59
C ARG A 84 11.45 13.35 -6.53
N LEU A 85 11.09 13.28 -5.26
CA LEU A 85 11.98 13.52 -4.14
C LEU A 85 12.72 12.25 -3.69
N LEU A 86 12.25 11.06 -4.10
CA LEU A 86 12.83 9.76 -3.75
C LEU A 86 14.19 9.51 -4.43
N ASN A 87 14.37 9.96 -5.67
CA ASN A 87 15.49 9.52 -6.50
C ASN A 87 16.63 10.54 -6.67
N ASN A 88 16.41 11.85 -6.43
CA ASN A 88 17.42 12.90 -6.54
C ASN A 88 16.99 14.21 -5.86
N GLY A 89 16.27 14.17 -4.75
CA GLY A 89 15.84 15.37 -4.06
C GLY A 89 17.04 16.17 -3.54
N THR A 90 17.42 17.22 -4.27
CA THR A 90 18.34 18.22 -3.72
C THR A 90 17.70 18.87 -2.50
N GLN A 91 18.48 19.39 -1.58
CA GLN A 91 17.96 20.09 -0.41
C GLN A 91 16.99 21.22 -0.81
N GLU A 92 17.25 21.86 -1.94
CA GLU A 92 16.40 22.91 -2.51
C GLU A 92 15.02 22.39 -2.94
N ALA A 93 14.96 21.23 -3.57
CA ALA A 93 13.70 20.57 -3.97
C ALA A 93 12.87 20.17 -2.73
N VAL A 94 13.54 19.65 -1.70
CA VAL A 94 12.92 19.29 -0.42
C VAL A 94 12.32 20.52 0.27
N VAL A 95 13.07 21.62 0.31
CA VAL A 95 12.61 22.89 0.90
C VAL A 95 11.47 23.51 0.10
N SER A 96 11.52 23.46 -1.24
CA SER A 96 10.44 23.94 -2.11
C SER A 96 9.14 23.19 -1.86
N ALA A 97 9.21 21.86 -1.79
CA ALA A 97 8.06 21.01 -1.49
C ALA A 97 7.46 21.31 -0.11
N GLY A 98 8.30 21.56 0.89
CA GLY A 98 7.83 21.97 2.22
C GLY A 98 7.09 23.29 2.24
N ARG A 99 7.55 24.26 1.43
CA ARG A 99 6.87 25.56 1.26
C ARG A 99 5.52 25.41 0.56
N GLU A 100 5.45 24.59 -0.48
CA GLU A 100 4.21 24.29 -1.22
C GLU A 100 3.15 23.65 -0.30
N LEU A 101 3.56 22.77 0.61
CA LEU A 101 2.69 22.12 1.59
C LEU A 101 2.36 23.01 2.80
N ASN A 102 2.94 24.19 2.87
CA ASN A 102 2.81 25.10 4.02
C ASN A 102 3.11 24.40 5.34
N VAL A 103 4.25 23.72 5.42
CA VAL A 103 4.76 23.09 6.65
C VAL A 103 5.98 23.85 7.15
N ARG A 104 6.17 23.88 8.47
CA ARG A 104 7.32 24.55 9.08
C ARG A 104 8.57 23.69 9.08
N TRP A 105 8.43 22.38 9.29
CA TRP A 105 9.55 21.46 9.36
C TRP A 105 9.42 20.33 8.36
N ILE A 106 10.56 19.86 7.90
CA ILE A 106 10.67 18.74 6.98
C ILE A 106 11.65 17.73 7.56
N VAL A 107 11.23 16.48 7.63
CA VAL A 107 12.10 15.34 7.93
C VAL A 107 12.42 14.64 6.62
N SER A 108 13.70 14.56 6.31
CA SER A 108 14.21 13.85 5.14
C SER A 108 15.41 12.99 5.52
N GLY A 109 15.76 12.02 4.70
CA GLY A 109 16.90 11.18 5.00
C GLY A 109 17.26 10.21 3.90
N SER A 110 18.23 9.36 4.22
CA SER A 110 18.67 8.27 3.37
C SER A 110 19.04 7.05 4.21
N TYR A 111 19.06 5.90 3.57
CA TYR A 111 19.58 4.69 4.17
C TYR A 111 20.56 3.99 3.24
N GLN A 112 21.45 3.23 3.84
CA GLN A 112 22.43 2.41 3.16
C GLN A 112 22.44 1.03 3.80
N ARG A 113 22.27 -0.01 2.98
CA ARG A 113 22.32 -1.40 3.41
C ARG A 113 23.54 -2.08 2.81
N MET A 114 24.29 -2.82 3.63
CA MET A 114 25.40 -3.68 3.21
C MET A 114 25.26 -5.04 3.89
N GLY A 115 24.67 -6.00 3.19
CA GLY A 115 24.29 -7.29 3.78
C GLY A 115 23.27 -7.09 4.90
N GLU A 116 23.61 -7.51 6.12
CA GLU A 116 22.76 -7.32 7.30
C GLU A 116 22.99 -5.97 8.02
N GLN A 117 23.97 -5.20 7.61
CA GLN A 117 24.25 -3.89 8.20
C GLN A 117 23.39 -2.82 7.54
N LEU A 118 22.81 -1.97 8.37
CA LEU A 118 21.96 -0.86 7.95
C LEU A 118 22.44 0.44 8.59
N ARG A 119 22.58 1.47 7.78
CA ARG A 119 22.84 2.84 8.22
C ARG A 119 21.67 3.72 7.85
N LEU A 120 21.09 4.40 8.83
CA LEU A 120 20.05 5.41 8.65
C LEU A 120 20.63 6.79 8.87
N THR A 121 20.32 7.73 7.99
CA THR A 121 20.69 9.15 8.16
C THR A 121 19.43 9.98 8.01
N GLY A 122 19.06 10.71 9.06
CA GLY A 122 17.89 11.59 9.06
C GLY A 122 18.28 13.04 9.30
N ARG A 123 17.49 13.97 8.74
CA ARG A 123 17.66 15.42 8.91
C ARG A 123 16.32 16.06 9.18
N LEU A 124 16.30 16.98 10.14
CA LEU A 124 15.20 17.90 10.38
C LEU A 124 15.58 19.26 9.80
N ILE A 125 14.77 19.77 8.89
CA ILE A 125 15.04 20.98 8.10
C ILE A 125 13.90 21.99 8.35
N GLU A 126 14.23 23.24 8.52
CA GLU A 126 13.24 24.32 8.56
C GLU A 126 12.89 24.76 7.13
N SER A 127 11.62 24.70 6.75
CA SER A 127 11.20 24.96 5.36
C SER A 127 11.37 26.41 4.90
N THR A 128 11.34 27.37 5.85
CA THR A 128 11.49 28.80 5.57
C THR A 128 12.93 29.19 5.22
N SER A 129 13.87 28.80 6.06
CA SER A 129 15.29 29.13 5.92
C SER A 129 16.07 28.09 5.10
N GLY A 130 15.62 26.83 5.10
CA GLY A 130 16.37 25.70 4.55
C GLY A 130 17.46 25.18 5.49
N ASP A 131 17.51 25.69 6.75
CA ASP A 131 18.52 25.29 7.71
C ASP A 131 18.27 23.87 8.24
N VAL A 132 19.35 23.10 8.36
CA VAL A 132 19.30 21.79 9.00
C VAL A 132 19.38 21.98 10.53
N LEU A 133 18.26 21.80 11.20
CA LEU A 133 18.14 21.99 12.65
C LEU A 133 18.74 20.82 13.44
N ARG A 134 18.63 19.62 12.91
CA ARG A 134 19.18 18.38 13.49
C ARG A 134 19.56 17.41 12.41
N SER A 135 20.64 16.69 12.63
CA SER A 135 21.03 15.51 11.83
C SER A 135 21.31 14.36 12.78
N ALA A 136 20.84 13.18 12.41
CA ALA A 136 21.08 11.95 13.15
C ALA A 136 21.60 10.88 12.20
N ARG A 137 22.54 10.05 12.68
CA ARG A 137 23.04 8.86 11.99
C ARG A 137 22.99 7.70 12.97
N ILE A 138 22.27 6.66 12.57
CA ILE A 138 22.07 5.45 13.35
C ILE A 138 22.62 4.29 12.53
N ASP A 139 23.48 3.48 13.12
CA ASP A 139 24.08 2.29 12.53
C ASP A 139 23.60 1.06 13.32
N GLY A 140 23.20 -0.01 12.64
CA GLY A 140 22.77 -1.26 13.27
C GLY A 140 22.51 -2.36 12.25
N ARG A 141 21.73 -3.34 12.63
CA ARG A 141 21.38 -4.50 11.79
C ARG A 141 19.96 -4.36 11.23
N LEU A 142 19.71 -5.01 10.09
CA LEU A 142 18.39 -4.99 9.44
C LEU A 142 17.29 -5.63 10.31
N ASP A 143 17.61 -6.68 11.06
CA ASP A 143 16.71 -7.33 12.00
C ASP A 143 16.33 -6.45 13.21
N GLU A 144 17.10 -5.37 13.45
CA GLU A 144 16.87 -4.35 14.47
C GLU A 144 16.20 -3.08 13.91
N LEU A 145 15.70 -3.11 12.68
CA LEU A 145 15.19 -1.92 11.95
C LEU A 145 14.23 -1.07 12.80
N PHE A 146 13.31 -1.69 13.52
CA PHE A 146 12.35 -0.95 14.36
C PHE A 146 13.04 -0.18 15.50
N ALA A 147 14.00 -0.82 16.18
CA ALA A 147 14.79 -0.16 17.22
C ALA A 147 15.63 0.99 16.68
N LEU A 148 16.14 0.85 15.45
CA LEU A 148 16.89 1.93 14.76
C LEU A 148 15.98 3.10 14.39
N GLN A 149 14.74 2.83 14.02
CA GLN A 149 13.73 3.85 13.74
C GLN A 149 13.36 4.63 15.03
N ASP A 150 13.15 3.93 16.14
CA ASP A 150 12.86 4.55 17.44
C ASP A 150 14.01 5.46 17.88
N GLN A 151 15.25 5.01 17.72
CA GLN A 151 16.44 5.83 17.99
C GLN A 151 16.49 7.06 17.09
N LEU A 152 16.16 6.92 15.81
CA LEU A 152 16.13 8.04 14.87
C LEU A 152 15.08 9.09 15.26
N VAL A 153 13.88 8.65 15.68
CA VAL A 153 12.84 9.53 16.22
C VAL A 153 13.34 10.28 17.43
N ALA A 154 13.92 9.57 18.41
CA ALA A 154 14.44 10.18 19.66
C ALA A 154 15.51 11.25 19.38
N GLU A 155 16.36 11.02 18.39
CA GLU A 155 17.38 12.00 17.99
C GLU A 155 16.78 13.21 17.27
N LEU A 156 15.86 13.01 16.32
CA LEU A 156 15.28 14.09 15.52
C LEU A 156 14.34 14.97 16.34
N GLN A 157 13.59 14.41 17.29
CA GLN A 157 12.66 15.18 18.13
C GLN A 157 13.36 16.26 18.97
N THR A 158 14.64 16.09 19.35
CA THR A 158 15.40 17.10 20.07
C THR A 158 15.62 18.39 19.26
N GLY A 159 15.50 18.30 17.93
CA GLY A 159 15.61 19.44 17.03
C GLY A 159 14.39 20.36 16.98
N PHE A 160 13.25 19.95 17.54
CA PHE A 160 12.04 20.79 17.62
C PHE A 160 12.04 21.77 18.79
N ALA A 161 13.03 21.71 19.70
CA ALA A 161 13.16 22.63 20.81
C ALA A 161 13.46 24.07 20.34
N PRO A 162 13.05 25.11 21.07
CA PRO A 162 13.37 26.50 20.77
C PRO A 162 14.88 26.73 20.66
N GLN A 163 15.27 27.66 19.79
CA GLN A 163 16.69 27.90 19.49
C GLN A 163 17.53 28.27 20.73
N GLN A 164 16.94 28.91 21.69
CA GLN A 164 17.60 29.27 22.97
C GLN A 164 17.92 28.03 23.82
N GLU A 165 17.03 27.06 23.90
CA GLU A 165 17.27 25.79 24.60
C GLU A 165 18.32 24.94 23.92
N ARG A 166 18.35 24.97 22.56
CA ARG A 166 19.38 24.26 21.77
C ARG A 166 20.79 24.82 21.97
N MET A 167 20.94 26.11 22.13
CA MET A 167 22.25 26.73 22.44
C MET A 167 22.70 26.35 23.84
N ALA A 168 21.82 26.37 24.83
CA ALA A 168 22.13 25.98 26.21
C ALA A 168 22.52 24.48 26.30
N GLU A 169 21.90 23.60 25.52
CA GLU A 169 22.23 22.17 25.48
C GLU A 169 23.59 21.92 24.80
N ARG A 170 23.91 22.67 23.77
CA ARG A 170 25.24 22.62 23.11
C ARG A 170 26.35 23.05 24.06
N GLU A 171 26.13 24.09 24.84
CA GLU A 171 27.09 24.55 25.87
C GLU A 171 27.28 23.52 26.99
N ARG A 172 26.20 22.88 27.46
CA ARG A 172 26.27 21.79 28.45
C ARG A 172 27.02 20.58 27.94
N THR A 173 26.80 20.20 26.65
CA THR A 173 27.49 19.07 26.03
C THR A 173 28.96 19.36 25.76
N ALA A 174 29.29 20.57 25.36
CA ALA A 174 30.69 21.01 25.21
C ALA A 174 31.47 21.03 26.53
N THR A 175 30.82 21.47 27.60
CA THR A 175 31.42 21.50 28.97
C THR A 175 31.61 20.09 29.53
N ARG A 176 30.75 19.12 29.15
CA ARG A 176 30.87 17.72 29.59
C ARG A 176 31.97 16.95 28.85
N SER A 177 32.35 17.40 27.64
CA SER A 177 33.40 16.75 26.80
C SER A 177 34.80 17.12 27.24
N THR A 178 34.99 18.14 28.14
CA THR A 178 36.30 18.61 28.54
C THR A 178 36.80 18.01 29.87
N THR A 179 36.00 17.09 30.47
CA THR A 179 36.38 16.46 31.76
C THR A 179 36.43 14.94 31.63
N ILE A 180 37.19 14.42 30.69
CA ILE A 180 37.59 13.00 30.69
C ILE A 180 39.11 12.97 30.81
N THR A 181 39.55 12.94 32.03
CA THR A 181 40.90 12.65 32.45
C THR A 181 41.25 11.20 32.07
N ARG A 182 42.37 11.11 31.40
CA ARG A 182 43.08 9.90 30.97
C ARG A 182 43.32 8.94 32.16
N ALA A 183 42.76 7.73 32.11
CA ALA A 183 43.12 6.62 33.00
C ALA A 183 44.03 5.61 32.29
N PRO A 184 44.92 4.88 33.00
CA PRO A 184 46.06 4.20 32.39
C PRO A 184 45.71 2.85 31.79
N GLN A 185 46.45 2.52 30.74
CA GLN A 185 46.46 1.22 30.06
C GLN A 185 46.95 0.12 30.99
N THR A 186 46.19 -0.94 31.14
CA THR A 186 46.67 -2.24 31.62
C THR A 186 46.44 -3.28 30.51
N SER A 187 47.54 -3.98 30.23
CA SER A 187 47.66 -5.04 29.21
C SER A 187 46.78 -6.28 29.51
N PRO A 188 46.42 -7.06 28.47
CA PRO A 188 45.58 -8.24 28.65
C PRO A 188 46.39 -9.45 29.14
N PRO A 189 45.82 -10.37 29.92
CA PRO A 189 46.42 -11.65 30.22
C PRO A 189 46.19 -12.72 29.13
N ASP A 190 47.19 -13.55 28.99
CA ASP A 190 47.39 -14.66 28.09
C ASP A 190 46.38 -15.81 28.30
N PRO A 191 45.98 -16.56 27.23
CA PRO A 191 45.03 -17.67 27.35
C PRO A 191 45.82 -19.00 27.61
N SER A 192 45.57 -19.61 28.76
CA SER A 192 45.96 -21.01 28.98
C SER A 192 44.83 -21.85 29.55
N VAL A 193 44.43 -22.78 28.71
CA VAL A 193 44.06 -24.19 29.00
C VAL A 193 43.15 -24.52 30.16
N ALA A 194 41.99 -25.03 29.84
CA ALA A 194 41.44 -26.23 30.48
C ALA A 194 40.50 -26.98 29.54
N ALA A 195 40.91 -28.15 29.20
CA ALA A 195 40.12 -29.19 28.54
C ALA A 195 39.26 -29.95 29.56
N ASN A 196 38.26 -30.60 28.99
CA ASN A 196 37.48 -31.75 29.54
C ASN A 196 36.10 -31.39 30.09
N THR A 197 35.04 -32.08 29.69
CA THR A 197 34.84 -33.53 29.51
C THR A 197 33.50 -33.76 28.77
N ASN A 198 33.51 -34.60 27.75
CA ASN A 198 32.34 -35.26 27.19
C ASN A 198 31.60 -36.07 28.28
N GLN A 199 30.31 -35.83 28.41
CA GLN A 199 29.36 -36.84 28.86
C GLN A 199 28.17 -36.85 27.93
N THR A 200 28.14 -37.84 27.08
CA THR A 200 27.05 -38.29 26.25
C THR A 200 26.05 -39.02 27.16
N ALA A 201 24.88 -38.44 27.34
CA ALA A 201 23.72 -39.19 27.86
C ALA A 201 22.80 -39.49 26.68
N PRO A 202 22.26 -40.71 26.58
CA PRO A 202 21.43 -41.11 25.45
C PRO A 202 20.04 -40.45 25.57
N PHE A 203 19.65 -39.71 24.53
CA PHE A 203 18.28 -39.26 24.36
C PHE A 203 17.42 -40.47 23.95
N THR A 204 16.56 -40.88 24.83
CA THR A 204 15.44 -41.79 24.53
C THR A 204 14.39 -40.97 23.77
N VAL A 205 14.22 -41.29 22.50
CA VAL A 205 13.11 -40.79 21.69
C VAL A 205 11.92 -41.70 21.99
N GLU A 206 11.01 -41.21 22.79
CA GLU A 206 9.60 -41.62 22.80
C GLU A 206 8.75 -40.54 23.52
N GLU A 207 8.47 -39.47 22.78
CA GLU A 207 7.26 -38.73 23.07
C GLU A 207 6.54 -38.52 21.74
N THR A 208 5.59 -39.40 21.49
CA THR A 208 4.60 -39.27 20.44
C THR A 208 3.76 -38.06 20.79
N VAL A 209 4.17 -36.87 20.29
CA VAL A 209 3.29 -35.71 20.30
C VAL A 209 2.12 -36.05 19.41
N THR A 210 1.06 -36.49 20.01
CA THR A 210 -0.26 -36.51 19.40
C THR A 210 -0.59 -35.03 19.10
N VAL A 211 -0.37 -34.61 17.86
CA VAL A 211 -0.90 -33.34 17.35
C VAL A 211 -2.42 -33.49 17.43
N THR A 212 -2.97 -33.07 18.55
CA THR A 212 -4.40 -32.86 18.71
C THR A 212 -4.79 -31.90 17.61
N GLY A 213 -5.64 -32.36 16.67
CA GLY A 213 -6.03 -31.61 15.49
C GLY A 213 -6.43 -30.19 15.86
N ALA A 214 -5.94 -29.22 15.09
CA ALA A 214 -6.43 -27.86 15.18
C ALA A 214 -7.95 -27.91 15.23
N SER A 215 -8.55 -27.28 16.22
CA SER A 215 -10.00 -27.16 16.32
C SER A 215 -10.50 -26.60 14.97
N PRO A 216 -11.56 -27.15 14.39
CA PRO A 216 -12.09 -26.61 13.15
C PRO A 216 -12.39 -25.13 13.38
N ILE A 217 -11.93 -24.28 12.45
CA ILE A 217 -12.23 -22.84 12.49
C ILE A 217 -13.75 -22.72 12.51
N ASP A 218 -14.29 -22.12 13.57
CA ASP A 218 -15.74 -21.99 13.74
C ASP A 218 -16.22 -20.85 12.84
N GLY A 219 -17.06 -21.16 11.87
CA GLY A 219 -17.58 -20.20 10.89
C GLY A 219 -19.07 -20.43 10.63
N PRO A 220 -19.72 -19.53 9.90
CA PRO A 220 -21.13 -19.69 9.55
C PRO A 220 -21.34 -20.94 8.71
N PRO A 221 -22.53 -21.57 8.78
CA PRO A 221 -22.85 -22.73 7.96
C PRO A 221 -22.82 -22.34 6.47
N PRO A 222 -22.37 -23.25 5.60
CA PRO A 222 -22.38 -22.99 4.16
C PRO A 222 -23.82 -22.82 3.64
N PRO A 223 -24.05 -22.00 2.61
CA PRO A 223 -25.30 -21.96 1.89
C PRO A 223 -25.69 -23.36 1.39
N VAL A 224 -27.00 -23.69 1.53
CA VAL A 224 -27.54 -24.99 1.13
C VAL A 224 -27.68 -25.03 -0.39
N ALA A 225 -27.12 -26.06 -1.04
CA ALA A 225 -27.24 -26.22 -2.49
C ALA A 225 -28.72 -26.22 -2.95
N PRO A 226 -29.06 -25.60 -4.11
CA PRO A 226 -28.17 -25.06 -5.13
C PRO A 226 -27.56 -23.69 -4.80
N ALA A 227 -28.04 -22.98 -3.78
CA ALA A 227 -27.57 -21.65 -3.43
C ALA A 227 -26.05 -21.62 -3.20
N THR A 228 -25.39 -20.61 -3.75
CA THR A 228 -23.96 -20.35 -3.62
C THR A 228 -23.66 -19.20 -2.65
N ILE A 229 -24.66 -18.43 -2.27
CA ILE A 229 -24.55 -17.31 -1.35
C ILE A 229 -25.74 -17.27 -0.38
N SER A 230 -25.48 -16.87 0.85
CA SER A 230 -26.49 -16.44 1.82
C SER A 230 -26.05 -15.12 2.45
N ARG A 231 -27.03 -14.33 2.93
CA ARG A 231 -26.77 -13.08 3.64
C ARG A 231 -27.50 -13.07 4.97
N ASP A 232 -26.87 -12.52 6.00
CA ASP A 232 -27.49 -12.30 7.30
C ASP A 232 -28.26 -10.96 7.32
N ALA A 233 -28.86 -10.63 8.46
CA ALA A 233 -29.65 -9.41 8.64
C ALA A 233 -28.81 -8.11 8.49
N GLU A 234 -27.51 -8.20 8.72
CA GLU A 234 -26.53 -7.11 8.59
C GLU A 234 -25.95 -7.03 7.17
N GLY A 235 -26.36 -7.89 6.25
CA GLY A 235 -25.88 -7.95 4.87
C GLY A 235 -24.53 -8.64 4.70
N ARG A 236 -23.98 -9.24 5.74
CA ARG A 236 -22.75 -10.04 5.64
C ARG A 236 -23.05 -11.29 4.83
N ALA A 237 -22.16 -11.60 3.90
CA ALA A 237 -22.36 -12.72 2.99
C ALA A 237 -21.56 -13.95 3.43
N THR A 238 -22.14 -15.12 3.22
CA THR A 238 -21.44 -16.40 3.23
C THR A 238 -21.52 -16.99 1.84
N VAL A 239 -20.38 -17.31 1.25
CA VAL A 239 -20.23 -17.85 -0.09
C VAL A 239 -19.80 -19.31 0.01
N ARG A 240 -20.37 -20.17 -0.81
CA ARG A 240 -19.99 -21.57 -0.92
C ARG A 240 -19.14 -21.80 -2.17
N ALA A 241 -17.90 -22.24 -1.99
CA ALA A 241 -17.09 -22.76 -3.08
C ALA A 241 -17.66 -24.08 -3.60
N VAL A 242 -17.66 -24.24 -4.93
CA VAL A 242 -18.17 -25.45 -5.57
C VAL A 242 -17.00 -26.23 -6.19
N ARG A 243 -16.94 -27.53 -5.91
CA ARG A 243 -15.90 -28.38 -6.48
C ARG A 243 -16.16 -28.63 -7.96
N LEU A 244 -15.14 -28.43 -8.78
CA LEU A 244 -15.18 -28.76 -10.19
C LEU A 244 -15.29 -30.29 -10.40
N THR A 245 -16.14 -30.69 -11.29
CA THR A 245 -16.29 -32.07 -11.76
C THR A 245 -15.56 -32.32 -13.06
N GLU A 246 -15.31 -31.26 -13.83
CA GLU A 246 -14.59 -31.25 -15.09
C GLU A 246 -13.54 -30.13 -15.04
N PRO A 247 -12.44 -30.24 -15.80
CA PRO A 247 -11.45 -29.17 -15.89
C PRO A 247 -12.08 -27.88 -16.44
N LEU A 248 -11.66 -26.75 -15.89
CA LEU A 248 -11.99 -25.41 -16.38
C LEU A 248 -10.88 -24.95 -17.32
N GLU A 249 -11.22 -24.51 -18.51
CA GLU A 249 -10.28 -23.90 -19.45
C GLU A 249 -10.22 -22.39 -19.19
N ILE A 250 -9.04 -21.87 -18.90
CA ILE A 250 -8.87 -20.44 -18.60
C ILE A 250 -8.60 -19.70 -19.92
N ASP A 251 -9.66 -19.41 -20.65
CA ASP A 251 -9.61 -18.72 -21.95
C ASP A 251 -10.34 -17.36 -21.97
N GLY A 252 -11.10 -17.07 -20.92
CA GLY A 252 -11.90 -15.85 -20.77
C GLY A 252 -13.33 -16.00 -21.30
N ILE A 253 -13.77 -17.21 -21.67
CA ILE A 253 -15.10 -17.48 -22.22
C ILE A 253 -15.84 -18.41 -21.26
N LEU A 254 -16.87 -17.91 -20.59
CA LEU A 254 -17.65 -18.69 -19.62
C LEU A 254 -18.68 -19.59 -20.34
N ASN A 255 -18.20 -20.63 -21.00
CA ASN A 255 -19.01 -21.55 -21.82
C ASN A 255 -19.02 -23.00 -21.31
N GLU A 256 -18.26 -23.30 -20.25
CA GLU A 256 -18.29 -24.62 -19.63
C GLU A 256 -19.63 -24.90 -18.96
N THR A 257 -20.00 -26.15 -18.90
CA THR A 257 -21.27 -26.60 -18.33
C THR A 257 -21.46 -26.19 -16.88
N MET A 258 -20.37 -25.97 -16.14
CA MET A 258 -20.40 -25.53 -14.75
C MET A 258 -21.02 -24.15 -14.56
N TYR A 259 -20.87 -23.23 -15.51
CA TYR A 259 -21.45 -21.89 -15.42
C TYR A 259 -22.98 -21.89 -15.59
N ASP A 260 -23.52 -22.89 -16.26
CA ASP A 260 -24.99 -23.11 -16.38
C ASP A 260 -25.53 -23.94 -15.21
N ALA A 261 -24.73 -24.90 -14.71
CA ALA A 261 -25.16 -25.82 -13.65
C ALA A 261 -25.09 -25.23 -12.24
N VAL A 262 -24.21 -24.26 -12.01
CA VAL A 262 -23.98 -23.64 -10.71
C VAL A 262 -24.51 -22.22 -10.72
N GLU A 263 -25.40 -21.93 -9.78
CA GLU A 263 -25.95 -20.59 -9.61
C GLU A 263 -24.83 -19.57 -9.30
N SER A 264 -24.78 -18.49 -10.12
CA SER A 264 -23.90 -17.35 -9.85
C SER A 264 -24.37 -16.58 -8.63
N PHE A 265 -23.48 -15.95 -7.91
CA PHE A 265 -23.87 -14.97 -6.94
C PHE A 265 -23.70 -13.54 -7.47
N SER A 266 -24.59 -12.67 -7.02
CA SER A 266 -24.69 -11.28 -7.43
C SER A 266 -25.13 -10.40 -6.24
N GLY A 267 -25.72 -9.23 -6.51
CA GLY A 267 -26.18 -8.35 -5.43
C GLY A 267 -25.02 -7.58 -4.79
N PHE A 268 -24.12 -7.08 -5.63
CA PHE A 268 -23.02 -6.20 -5.21
C PHE A 268 -23.57 -4.87 -4.71
N ILE A 269 -22.88 -4.28 -3.74
CA ILE A 269 -23.30 -3.10 -3.00
C ILE A 269 -22.26 -2.00 -3.22
N GLN A 270 -22.74 -0.79 -3.48
CA GLN A 270 -21.86 0.36 -3.68
C GLN A 270 -21.17 0.75 -2.37
N GLN A 271 -19.88 0.97 -2.47
CA GLN A 271 -19.13 1.77 -1.52
C GLN A 271 -19.15 3.23 -1.95
N SER A 272 -19.06 3.50 -3.26
CA SER A 272 -19.11 4.85 -3.84
C SER A 272 -19.77 4.82 -5.22
N PRO A 273 -20.47 5.88 -5.67
CA PRO A 273 -20.69 7.13 -4.95
C PRO A 273 -21.77 7.03 -3.85
N ASP A 274 -22.74 6.11 -3.98
CA ASP A 274 -23.92 6.02 -3.11
C ASP A 274 -23.78 4.84 -2.15
N GLU A 275 -23.14 5.08 -0.98
CA GLU A 275 -22.87 4.05 0.02
C GLU A 275 -24.12 3.24 0.38
N GLY A 276 -23.99 1.92 0.27
CA GLY A 276 -25.07 0.99 0.61
C GLY A 276 -26.11 0.78 -0.47
N ALA A 277 -26.08 1.55 -1.56
CA ALA A 277 -26.98 1.36 -2.69
C ALA A 277 -26.62 0.09 -3.48
N PRO A 278 -27.55 -0.53 -4.21
CA PRO A 278 -27.24 -1.60 -5.16
C PRO A 278 -26.29 -1.12 -6.26
N ALA A 279 -25.48 -2.05 -6.79
CA ALA A 279 -24.66 -1.78 -7.96
C ALA A 279 -25.53 -1.38 -9.17
N THR A 280 -25.08 -0.37 -9.94
CA THR A 280 -25.83 0.11 -11.12
C THR A 280 -25.60 -0.76 -12.36
N GLU A 281 -24.52 -1.55 -12.37
CA GLU A 281 -24.21 -2.52 -13.41
C GLU A 281 -24.20 -3.94 -12.83
N ARG A 282 -24.84 -4.88 -13.52
CA ARG A 282 -24.93 -6.26 -13.08
C ARG A 282 -23.54 -6.91 -13.06
N THR A 283 -23.24 -7.60 -11.98
CA THR A 283 -22.06 -8.44 -11.83
C THR A 283 -22.48 -9.80 -11.31
N GLU A 284 -22.04 -10.86 -11.96
CA GLU A 284 -22.17 -12.23 -11.50
C GLU A 284 -20.80 -12.79 -11.23
N ALA A 285 -20.67 -13.61 -10.21
CA ALA A 285 -19.41 -14.26 -9.89
C ALA A 285 -19.63 -15.71 -9.44
N TRP A 286 -18.57 -16.51 -9.57
CA TRP A 286 -18.49 -17.92 -9.15
C TRP A 286 -17.18 -18.13 -8.41
N VAL A 287 -17.18 -19.07 -7.47
CA VAL A 287 -15.97 -19.59 -6.84
C VAL A 287 -15.97 -21.10 -6.97
N PHE A 288 -15.02 -21.61 -7.72
CA PHE A 288 -14.79 -23.03 -7.91
C PHE A 288 -13.46 -23.47 -7.30
N PHE A 289 -13.27 -24.76 -7.16
CA PHE A 289 -11.99 -25.34 -6.76
C PHE A 289 -11.83 -26.77 -7.26
N ASP A 290 -10.59 -27.19 -7.41
CA ASP A 290 -10.20 -28.57 -7.62
C ASP A 290 -9.16 -29.03 -6.57
N ASP A 291 -8.34 -30.03 -6.89
CA ASP A 291 -7.29 -30.50 -5.98
C ASP A 291 -6.04 -29.60 -5.95
N SER A 292 -5.93 -28.65 -6.85
CA SER A 292 -4.72 -27.86 -7.09
C SER A 292 -4.96 -26.35 -6.96
N ASN A 293 -6.15 -25.90 -7.32
CA ASN A 293 -6.43 -24.47 -7.53
C ASN A 293 -7.77 -24.06 -6.92
N VAL A 294 -7.87 -22.78 -6.57
CA VAL A 294 -9.13 -22.07 -6.45
C VAL A 294 -9.32 -21.20 -7.68
N TYR A 295 -10.54 -21.15 -8.19
CA TYR A 295 -10.93 -20.37 -9.36
C TYR A 295 -11.95 -19.32 -8.98
N VAL A 296 -11.80 -18.13 -9.55
CA VAL A 296 -12.80 -17.06 -9.44
C VAL A 296 -13.14 -16.57 -10.81
N SER A 297 -14.41 -16.68 -11.19
CA SER A 297 -14.90 -16.22 -12.48
C SER A 297 -15.92 -15.11 -12.31
N GLY A 298 -15.99 -14.21 -13.27
CA GLY A 298 -16.93 -13.10 -13.27
C GLY A 298 -17.51 -12.81 -14.64
N ARG A 299 -18.81 -12.48 -14.67
CA ARG A 299 -19.51 -11.93 -15.83
C ARG A 299 -20.00 -10.54 -15.47
N LEU A 300 -19.49 -9.54 -16.17
CA LEU A 300 -19.62 -8.14 -15.81
C LEU A 300 -20.33 -7.40 -16.95
N TRP A 301 -21.64 -7.13 -16.76
CA TRP A 301 -22.39 -6.31 -17.69
C TRP A 301 -22.01 -4.85 -17.57
N ASP A 302 -22.05 -4.15 -18.67
CA ASP A 302 -21.78 -2.72 -18.72
C ASP A 302 -22.68 -2.06 -19.76
N SER A 303 -23.39 -1.03 -19.35
CA SER A 303 -24.29 -0.28 -20.23
C SER A 303 -23.57 0.68 -21.16
N ALA A 304 -22.28 0.97 -20.87
CA ALA A 304 -21.43 1.74 -21.76
C ALA A 304 -20.82 0.85 -22.84
N PRO A 305 -20.66 1.37 -24.07
CA PRO A 305 -19.90 0.67 -25.10
C PRO A 305 -18.43 0.55 -24.70
N GLU A 306 -17.74 -0.48 -25.18
CA GLU A 306 -16.33 -0.77 -24.86
C GLU A 306 -15.41 0.44 -25.06
N SER A 307 -15.72 1.30 -26.05
CA SER A 307 -14.94 2.51 -26.34
C SER A 307 -14.93 3.54 -25.19
N GLN A 308 -15.83 3.41 -24.21
CA GLN A 308 -15.89 4.26 -23.01
C GLN A 308 -15.23 3.61 -21.79
N TRP A 309 -14.86 2.33 -21.88
CA TRP A 309 -14.18 1.68 -20.78
C TRP A 309 -12.75 2.22 -20.63
N VAL A 310 -12.39 2.55 -19.42
CA VAL A 310 -11.01 2.96 -19.10
C VAL A 310 -10.19 1.70 -18.81
N ALA A 311 -9.53 1.17 -19.83
CA ALA A 311 -8.69 -0.03 -19.76
C ALA A 311 -7.44 0.21 -20.60
N ASN A 312 -6.42 0.82 -20.03
CA ASN A 312 -5.22 1.27 -20.75
C ASN A 312 -3.90 0.83 -20.08
N GLU A 313 -3.97 0.04 -19.00
CA GLU A 313 -2.79 -0.45 -18.31
C GLU A 313 -2.60 -1.94 -18.56
N MET A 314 -1.46 -2.32 -19.14
CA MET A 314 -1.09 -3.72 -19.43
C MET A 314 0.13 -4.18 -18.64
N GLN A 315 0.86 -3.25 -18.03
CA GLN A 315 2.03 -3.60 -17.25
C GLN A 315 1.60 -4.34 -15.97
N ARG A 316 2.17 -5.51 -15.75
CA ARG A 316 1.97 -6.26 -14.51
C ARG A 316 2.41 -5.43 -13.31
N ASP A 317 1.65 -5.49 -12.23
CA ASP A 317 1.91 -4.83 -10.95
C ASP A 317 2.04 -3.30 -11.05
N SER A 318 1.45 -2.72 -12.11
CA SER A 318 1.37 -1.28 -12.24
C SER A 318 0.31 -0.71 -11.32
N PHE A 319 0.71 0.26 -10.49
CA PHE A 319 -0.21 1.01 -9.65
C PHE A 319 -1.29 1.75 -10.46
N GLN A 320 -1.03 2.04 -11.74
CA GLN A 320 -2.00 2.72 -12.60
C GLN A 320 -3.25 1.89 -12.89
N LEU A 321 -3.18 0.57 -12.71
CA LEU A 321 -4.33 -0.32 -12.90
C LEU A 321 -5.52 0.03 -11.98
N ILE A 322 -5.26 0.63 -10.81
CA ILE A 322 -6.33 1.08 -9.91
C ILE A 322 -7.26 2.12 -10.55
N ASN A 323 -6.80 2.83 -11.58
CA ASN A 323 -7.56 3.82 -12.32
C ASN A 323 -8.36 3.23 -13.49
N ASN A 324 -8.28 1.94 -13.73
CA ASN A 324 -8.98 1.24 -14.81
C ASN A 324 -10.35 0.67 -14.34
N GLU A 325 -11.20 0.34 -15.32
CA GLU A 325 -12.21 -0.70 -15.12
C GLU A 325 -11.53 -1.93 -14.56
N ARG A 326 -12.06 -2.57 -13.54
CA ARG A 326 -11.42 -3.75 -12.98
C ARG A 326 -12.37 -4.65 -12.21
N PHE A 327 -12.05 -5.91 -12.21
CA PHE A 327 -12.56 -6.93 -11.30
C PHE A 327 -11.45 -7.30 -10.31
N SER A 328 -11.83 -7.58 -9.07
CA SER A 328 -10.87 -7.89 -8.02
C SER A 328 -11.41 -8.90 -7.03
N VAL A 329 -10.52 -9.74 -6.52
CA VAL A 329 -10.80 -10.67 -5.43
C VAL A 329 -9.71 -10.59 -4.38
N ALA A 330 -10.08 -10.67 -3.12
CA ALA A 330 -9.16 -10.79 -2.00
C ALA A 330 -9.53 -12.01 -1.15
N PHE A 331 -8.53 -12.73 -0.66
CA PHE A 331 -8.68 -13.90 0.22
C PHE A 331 -7.96 -13.67 1.55
N ASP A 332 -8.70 -13.76 2.64
CA ASP A 332 -8.16 -13.94 3.98
C ASP A 332 -8.07 -15.44 4.24
N THR A 333 -6.95 -16.03 3.92
CA THR A 333 -6.72 -17.48 3.94
C THR A 333 -6.47 -18.04 5.33
N PHE A 334 -6.24 -17.18 6.32
CA PHE A 334 -6.11 -17.56 7.73
C PHE A 334 -7.37 -17.28 8.53
N TYR A 335 -8.35 -16.60 7.92
CA TYR A 335 -9.59 -16.15 8.55
C TYR A 335 -9.32 -15.31 9.81
N ASP A 336 -8.29 -14.46 9.73
CA ASP A 336 -7.87 -13.60 10.84
C ASP A 336 -8.56 -12.22 10.80
N ARG A 337 -9.30 -11.92 9.72
CA ARG A 337 -10.05 -10.68 9.51
C ARG A 337 -9.18 -9.42 9.51
N ARG A 338 -7.90 -9.57 9.19
CA ARG A 338 -6.91 -8.49 9.18
C ARG A 338 -6.03 -8.48 7.95
N ASN A 339 -5.65 -9.66 7.49
CA ASN A 339 -4.69 -9.83 6.41
C ASN A 339 -5.34 -10.53 5.23
N ASN A 340 -5.00 -10.13 4.03
CA ASN A 340 -5.49 -10.80 2.83
C ASN A 340 -4.46 -10.76 1.71
N VAL A 341 -4.68 -11.57 0.70
CA VAL A 341 -4.00 -11.52 -0.59
C VAL A 341 -5.01 -11.16 -1.66
N ALA A 342 -4.68 -10.21 -2.52
CA ALA A 342 -5.61 -9.65 -3.48
C ALA A 342 -5.09 -9.76 -4.91
N PHE A 343 -6.01 -10.00 -5.82
CA PHE A 343 -5.80 -10.16 -7.25
C PHE A 343 -6.75 -9.22 -7.99
N MET A 344 -6.23 -8.46 -8.93
CA MET A 344 -6.99 -7.49 -9.71
C MET A 344 -6.67 -7.66 -11.19
N VAL A 345 -7.68 -7.47 -12.04
CA VAL A 345 -7.53 -7.52 -13.50
C VAL A 345 -8.42 -6.47 -14.15
N ASN A 346 -7.94 -5.87 -15.21
CA ASN A 346 -8.72 -4.98 -16.06
C ASN A 346 -9.27 -5.73 -17.30
N PRO A 347 -10.21 -5.15 -18.06
CA PRO A 347 -10.82 -5.80 -19.21
C PRO A 347 -9.84 -6.25 -20.31
N ILE A 348 -8.68 -5.65 -20.44
CA ILE A 348 -7.67 -6.01 -21.47
C ILE A 348 -6.63 -7.01 -20.97
N GLY A 349 -6.79 -7.53 -19.74
CA GLY A 349 -5.91 -8.56 -19.17
C GLY A 349 -4.68 -8.05 -18.44
N GLY A 350 -4.52 -6.73 -18.24
CA GLY A 350 -3.54 -6.19 -17.31
C GLY A 350 -3.93 -6.58 -15.88
N PHE A 351 -2.98 -7.01 -15.05
CA PHE A 351 -3.28 -7.53 -13.73
C PHE A 351 -2.26 -7.12 -12.66
N VAL A 352 -2.72 -7.14 -11.42
CA VAL A 352 -1.95 -6.82 -10.21
C VAL A 352 -2.25 -7.86 -9.16
N ASP A 353 -1.23 -8.27 -8.44
CA ASP A 353 -1.33 -9.05 -7.21
C ASP A 353 -0.64 -8.33 -6.05
N GLN A 354 -1.18 -8.49 -4.86
CA GLN A 354 -0.62 -7.85 -3.67
C GLN A 354 -1.02 -8.60 -2.39
N GLU A 355 -0.18 -8.53 -1.39
CA GLU A 355 -0.48 -8.93 -0.03
C GLU A 355 -0.87 -7.68 0.78
N ILE A 356 -1.94 -7.76 1.55
CA ILE A 356 -2.43 -6.64 2.37
C ILE A 356 -2.36 -7.06 3.83
N THR A 357 -1.60 -6.30 4.62
CA THR A 357 -1.43 -6.53 6.06
C THR A 357 -2.15 -5.44 6.85
N ASP A 358 -2.84 -5.85 7.92
CA ASP A 358 -3.55 -4.95 8.84
C ASP A 358 -4.51 -3.98 8.13
N GLU A 359 -5.18 -4.43 7.06
CA GLU A 359 -6.16 -3.66 6.27
C GLU A 359 -5.61 -2.35 5.67
N SER A 360 -4.31 -2.12 5.69
CA SER A 360 -3.74 -0.82 5.34
C SER A 360 -2.43 -0.86 4.56
N ARG A 361 -1.69 -1.98 4.62
CA ARG A 361 -0.32 -2.06 4.08
C ARG A 361 -0.26 -3.01 2.89
N PRO A 362 -0.40 -2.48 1.65
CA PRO A 362 -0.22 -3.29 0.46
C PRO A 362 1.26 -3.56 0.21
N ASN A 363 1.60 -4.80 -0.05
CA ASN A 363 2.90 -5.26 -0.53
C ASN A 363 2.73 -5.75 -1.97
N MET A 364 3.11 -4.94 -2.94
CA MET A 364 3.04 -5.27 -4.37
C MET A 364 4.27 -6.06 -4.86
N ASP A 365 5.29 -6.24 -4.01
CA ASP A 365 6.43 -7.11 -4.31
C ASP A 365 6.09 -8.60 -4.10
N TRP A 366 4.93 -8.89 -3.49
CA TRP A 366 4.41 -10.24 -3.42
C TRP A 366 3.99 -10.68 -4.82
N ASN A 367 4.67 -11.66 -5.38
CA ASN A 367 4.56 -12.06 -6.79
C ASN A 367 4.25 -13.57 -6.90
N PRO A 368 3.00 -13.98 -6.70
CA PRO A 368 2.58 -15.36 -6.82
C PRO A 368 2.48 -15.79 -8.29
N ILE A 369 2.50 -17.11 -8.50
CA ILE A 369 2.15 -17.67 -9.80
C ILE A 369 0.63 -17.88 -9.83
N TRP A 370 -0.05 -17.25 -10.76
CA TRP A 370 -1.47 -17.42 -11.05
C TRP A 370 -1.75 -17.10 -12.53
N ASN A 371 -2.92 -17.49 -13.00
CA ASN A 371 -3.33 -17.28 -14.37
C ASN A 371 -4.65 -16.51 -14.42
N VAL A 372 -4.81 -15.68 -15.43
CA VAL A 372 -6.05 -14.93 -15.66
C VAL A 372 -6.27 -14.69 -17.13
N ARG A 373 -7.52 -14.78 -17.56
CA ARG A 373 -7.97 -14.39 -18.90
C ARG A 373 -9.23 -13.57 -18.79
N THR A 374 -9.37 -12.66 -19.72
CA THR A 374 -10.56 -11.83 -19.88
C THR A 374 -11.11 -11.98 -21.29
N GLY A 375 -12.42 -12.03 -21.40
CA GLY A 375 -13.14 -12.14 -22.66
C GLY A 375 -14.16 -11.02 -22.84
N ARG A 376 -14.87 -11.06 -23.95
CA ARG A 376 -15.93 -10.13 -24.31
C ARG A 376 -17.21 -10.87 -24.61
N PHE A 377 -18.33 -10.28 -24.28
CA PHE A 377 -19.66 -10.69 -24.73
C PHE A 377 -20.50 -9.45 -25.06
N ASP A 378 -21.63 -9.65 -25.71
CA ASP A 378 -22.52 -8.54 -26.01
C ASP A 378 -23.07 -7.92 -24.71
N GLY A 379 -22.69 -6.69 -24.42
CA GLY A 379 -23.05 -5.94 -23.21
C GLY A 379 -22.11 -6.11 -22.03
N GLY A 380 -20.85 -6.58 -22.21
CA GLY A 380 -19.92 -6.63 -21.10
C GLY A 380 -18.64 -7.42 -21.37
N TRP A 381 -18.02 -7.81 -20.27
CA TRP A 381 -16.78 -8.59 -20.30
C TRP A 381 -16.79 -9.70 -19.24
N THR A 382 -15.91 -10.66 -19.42
CA THR A 382 -15.74 -11.82 -18.57
C THR A 382 -14.33 -11.88 -17.99
N VAL A 383 -14.19 -12.60 -16.91
CA VAL A 383 -12.90 -12.88 -16.28
C VAL A 383 -12.89 -14.30 -15.74
N GLU A 384 -11.75 -14.96 -15.90
CA GLU A 384 -11.44 -16.24 -15.28
C GLU A 384 -10.07 -16.15 -14.61
N MET A 385 -10.02 -16.44 -13.32
CA MET A 385 -8.81 -16.45 -12.51
C MET A 385 -8.55 -17.88 -12.02
N GLU A 386 -7.37 -18.41 -12.25
CA GLU A 386 -6.87 -19.66 -11.69
C GLU A 386 -5.76 -19.35 -10.70
N ILE A 387 -5.97 -19.67 -9.44
CA ILE A 387 -5.04 -19.34 -8.35
C ILE A 387 -4.61 -20.64 -7.67
N PRO A 388 -3.38 -21.12 -7.93
CA PRO A 388 -2.90 -22.36 -7.35
C PRO A 388 -2.79 -22.29 -5.82
N PHE A 389 -3.23 -23.32 -5.11
CA PHE A 389 -3.06 -23.39 -3.65
C PHE A 389 -1.61 -23.31 -3.21
N LYS A 390 -0.65 -23.75 -4.04
CA LYS A 390 0.78 -23.59 -3.77
C LYS A 390 1.25 -22.14 -3.71
N SER A 391 0.53 -21.21 -4.34
CA SER A 391 0.81 -19.77 -4.32
C SER A 391 0.22 -19.06 -3.10
N LEU A 392 -0.60 -19.76 -2.32
CA LEU A 392 -1.27 -19.24 -1.15
C LEU A 392 -0.72 -19.85 0.14
N ARG A 393 -0.76 -19.09 1.21
CA ARG A 393 -0.51 -19.57 2.57
C ARG A 393 -1.85 -19.62 3.29
N PHE A 394 -2.15 -20.74 3.96
CA PHE A 394 -3.42 -20.93 4.65
C PHE A 394 -3.24 -21.82 5.88
N SER A 395 -4.23 -21.82 6.74
CA SER A 395 -4.25 -22.64 7.97
C SER A 395 -4.17 -24.15 7.66
N PRO A 396 -3.53 -24.96 8.51
CA PRO A 396 -3.50 -26.40 8.34
C PRO A 396 -4.92 -27.02 8.33
N GLY A 397 -5.10 -28.08 7.58
CA GLY A 397 -6.36 -28.81 7.47
C GLY A 397 -6.87 -28.84 6.02
N THR A 398 -7.63 -29.90 5.69
CA THR A 398 -8.18 -30.06 4.34
C THR A 398 -9.45 -29.24 4.12
N SER A 399 -10.28 -29.09 5.14
CA SER A 399 -11.46 -28.23 5.10
C SER A 399 -11.06 -26.83 5.53
N GLN A 400 -11.38 -25.84 4.72
CA GLN A 400 -11.00 -24.46 4.94
C GLN A 400 -12.21 -23.54 5.07
N ILE A 401 -12.06 -22.53 5.91
CA ILE A 401 -12.92 -21.36 5.96
C ILE A 401 -12.02 -20.17 5.75
N TRP A 402 -12.31 -19.35 4.72
CA TRP A 402 -11.55 -18.15 4.40
C TRP A 402 -12.45 -16.91 4.45
N GLY A 403 -11.85 -15.74 4.55
CA GLY A 403 -12.53 -14.51 4.15
C GLY A 403 -12.42 -14.34 2.65
N ILE A 404 -13.45 -13.79 2.00
CA ILE A 404 -13.44 -13.43 0.59
C ILE A 404 -14.08 -12.06 0.38
N GLN A 405 -13.41 -11.20 -0.36
CA GLN A 405 -14.01 -9.97 -0.85
C GLN A 405 -13.88 -9.93 -2.38
N ILE A 406 -15.00 -9.68 -3.05
CA ILE A 406 -15.00 -9.46 -4.49
C ILE A 406 -15.47 -8.03 -4.74
N GLY A 407 -14.76 -7.33 -5.61
CA GLY A 407 -15.07 -5.96 -5.96
C GLY A 407 -15.00 -5.70 -7.45
N ARG A 408 -15.73 -4.71 -7.90
CA ARG A 408 -15.68 -4.17 -9.25
C ARG A 408 -15.53 -2.65 -9.20
N ARG A 409 -14.69 -2.09 -10.06
CA ARG A 409 -14.64 -0.66 -10.35
C ARG A 409 -15.27 -0.40 -11.70
N ILE A 410 -16.31 0.42 -11.73
CA ILE A 410 -16.95 0.92 -12.95
C ILE A 410 -16.43 2.34 -13.14
N ARG A 411 -15.39 2.47 -13.95
CA ARG A 411 -14.58 3.69 -13.93
C ARG A 411 -15.30 4.91 -14.53
N TRP A 412 -16.06 4.73 -15.60
CA TRP A 412 -16.79 5.83 -16.24
C TRP A 412 -17.91 6.39 -15.35
N LYS A 413 -18.45 5.58 -14.41
CA LYS A 413 -19.41 6.01 -13.39
C LYS A 413 -18.75 6.48 -12.09
N ASN A 414 -17.43 6.32 -11.95
CA ASN A 414 -16.75 6.45 -10.66
C ASN A 414 -17.33 5.57 -9.55
N GLU A 415 -17.96 4.48 -9.92
CA GLU A 415 -18.61 3.55 -8.99
C GLU A 415 -17.64 2.45 -8.55
N SER A 416 -17.62 2.17 -7.24
CA SER A 416 -16.96 1.01 -6.65
C SER A 416 -17.98 0.18 -5.93
N VAL A 417 -18.06 -1.10 -6.27
CA VAL A 417 -19.00 -2.05 -5.67
C VAL A 417 -18.28 -3.25 -5.10
N TYR A 418 -18.82 -3.79 -4.02
CA TYR A 418 -18.26 -4.94 -3.32
C TYR A 418 -19.36 -5.96 -2.98
N LEU A 419 -18.92 -7.20 -2.74
CA LEU A 419 -19.83 -8.28 -2.35
C LEU A 419 -20.53 -8.02 -1.01
N THR A 420 -19.88 -7.31 -0.10
CA THR A 420 -20.41 -6.93 1.21
C THR A 420 -20.46 -5.42 1.37
N PRO A 421 -21.33 -4.89 2.26
CA PRO A 421 -21.33 -3.47 2.58
C PRO A 421 -20.00 -3.02 3.17
N ILE A 422 -19.44 -1.94 2.65
CA ILE A 422 -18.20 -1.34 3.15
C ILE A 422 -18.37 0.16 3.25
N PRO A 423 -18.17 0.76 4.44
CA PRO A 423 -18.27 2.20 4.61
C PRO A 423 -17.24 2.94 3.75
N ILE A 424 -17.66 4.06 3.14
CA ILE A 424 -16.77 4.91 2.32
C ILE A 424 -15.60 5.47 3.16
N SER A 425 -15.85 5.76 4.42
CA SER A 425 -14.84 6.19 5.39
C SER A 425 -13.79 5.14 5.69
N GLY A 426 -14.05 3.87 5.32
CA GLY A 426 -13.15 2.74 5.56
C GLY A 426 -11.93 2.67 4.64
N GLY A 427 -11.81 3.53 3.63
CA GLY A 427 -10.78 3.44 2.61
C GLY A 427 -11.07 2.36 1.55
N PRO A 428 -10.07 1.88 0.78
CA PRO A 428 -10.30 0.92 -0.30
C PRO A 428 -10.95 -0.37 0.21
N GLY A 429 -12.13 -0.70 -0.35
CA GLY A 429 -12.94 -1.81 0.17
C GLY A 429 -12.28 -3.18 0.04
N LEU A 430 -11.38 -3.37 -0.93
CA LEU A 430 -10.61 -4.61 -1.07
C LEU A 430 -9.65 -4.85 0.12
N PHE A 431 -9.25 -3.78 0.81
CA PHE A 431 -8.38 -3.85 1.98
C PHE A 431 -9.15 -4.20 3.26
N ARG A 432 -10.48 -3.99 3.27
CA ARG A 432 -11.31 -4.20 4.46
C ARG A 432 -11.61 -5.68 4.70
N THR A 433 -10.61 -6.39 5.17
CA THR A 433 -10.67 -7.84 5.46
C THR A 433 -11.70 -8.14 6.55
N SER A 434 -11.87 -7.25 7.53
CA SER A 434 -12.86 -7.36 8.59
C SER A 434 -14.31 -7.36 8.07
N ALA A 435 -14.55 -6.69 6.95
CA ALA A 435 -15.86 -6.64 6.29
C ALA A 435 -16.05 -7.70 5.19
N ALA A 436 -15.04 -8.53 4.93
CA ALA A 436 -15.11 -9.56 3.90
C ALA A 436 -16.20 -10.61 4.19
N ALA A 437 -16.80 -11.15 3.15
CA ALA A 437 -17.66 -12.32 3.22
C ALA A 437 -16.90 -13.55 3.76
N THR A 438 -17.62 -14.58 4.15
CA THR A 438 -17.02 -15.87 4.54
C THR A 438 -17.12 -16.85 3.38
N LEU A 439 -16.00 -17.43 2.97
CA LEU A 439 -15.93 -18.50 1.98
C LEU A 439 -15.88 -19.84 2.70
N THR A 440 -16.85 -20.69 2.40
CA THR A 440 -17.04 -22.02 3.00
C THR A 440 -17.03 -23.11 1.92
N GLY A 441 -16.98 -24.37 2.32
CA GLY A 441 -17.03 -25.50 1.41
C GLY A 441 -15.72 -25.78 0.66
N LEU A 442 -14.70 -24.98 0.85
CA LEU A 442 -13.41 -25.11 0.21
C LEU A 442 -12.64 -26.32 0.81
N ARG A 443 -12.04 -27.12 -0.05
CA ARG A 443 -11.14 -28.22 0.35
C ARG A 443 -9.80 -28.05 -0.35
N VAL A 444 -8.73 -28.06 0.44
CA VAL A 444 -7.35 -27.88 -0.04
C VAL A 444 -6.57 -29.20 0.12
N PRO A 445 -5.47 -29.40 -0.62
CA PRO A 445 -4.65 -30.59 -0.48
C PRO A 445 -4.07 -30.71 0.94
N SER A 446 -4.02 -31.91 1.47
CA SER A 446 -3.51 -32.21 2.84
C SER A 446 -2.00 -31.96 2.99
N ARG A 447 -1.27 -31.90 1.90
CA ARG A 447 0.19 -31.64 1.87
C ARG A 447 0.50 -30.49 0.91
N ASN A 448 0.73 -29.33 1.48
CA ASN A 448 1.32 -28.23 0.75
C ASN A 448 2.87 -28.35 0.83
N ARG A 449 3.50 -28.93 -0.20
CA ARG A 449 4.96 -28.87 -0.33
C ARG A 449 5.32 -27.47 -0.78
N ARG A 450 5.71 -26.62 0.16
CA ARG A 450 6.00 -25.20 -0.02
C ARG A 450 7.38 -24.92 -0.63
N LEU A 451 7.90 -25.80 -1.49
CA LEU A 451 9.15 -25.54 -2.19
C LEU A 451 8.83 -25.06 -3.60
N GLU A 452 9.01 -23.78 -3.83
CA GLU A 452 8.96 -23.15 -5.14
C GLU A 452 10.36 -22.68 -5.49
N ILE A 453 10.89 -23.09 -6.67
CA ILE A 453 12.16 -22.64 -7.20
C ILE A 453 11.86 -21.77 -8.41
N LYS A 454 12.08 -20.45 -8.30
CA LYS A 454 11.94 -19.48 -9.39
C LYS A 454 13.35 -19.12 -9.90
N PRO A 455 13.92 -19.84 -10.86
CA PRO A 455 15.17 -19.40 -11.48
C PRO A 455 14.89 -18.17 -12.34
N TYR A 456 15.70 -17.12 -12.18
CA TYR A 456 15.66 -15.97 -13.06
C TYR A 456 17.07 -15.63 -13.51
N ALA A 457 17.17 -15.03 -14.69
CA ALA A 457 18.42 -14.49 -15.21
C ALA A 457 18.19 -13.05 -15.66
N ILE A 458 19.08 -12.15 -15.27
CA ILE A 458 19.06 -10.76 -15.71
C ILE A 458 20.27 -10.56 -16.60
N GLY A 459 20.05 -10.10 -17.84
CA GLY A 459 21.09 -9.66 -18.76
C GLY A 459 20.93 -8.18 -19.06
N SER A 460 21.99 -7.39 -18.97
CA SER A 460 22.02 -6.01 -19.43
C SER A 460 23.05 -5.82 -20.53
N LEU A 461 22.70 -5.07 -21.57
CA LEU A 461 23.61 -4.59 -22.59
C LEU A 461 23.72 -3.07 -22.41
N ALA A 462 24.90 -2.60 -22.03
CA ALA A 462 25.19 -1.17 -21.95
C ALA A 462 26.10 -0.78 -23.12
N THR A 463 25.69 0.22 -23.90
CA THR A 463 26.55 0.84 -24.92
C THR A 463 27.01 2.19 -24.39
N ASP A 464 28.29 2.27 -24.03
CA ASP A 464 28.92 3.54 -23.68
C ASP A 464 29.29 4.29 -24.95
N ARG A 465 28.55 5.36 -25.26
CA ARG A 465 28.81 6.23 -26.43
C ARG A 465 29.90 7.26 -26.18
N ASN A 466 30.42 7.37 -24.95
CA ASN A 466 31.45 8.31 -24.55
C ASN A 466 32.81 7.63 -24.37
N ALA A 467 32.91 6.31 -24.55
CA ALA A 467 34.19 5.64 -24.54
C ALA A 467 34.98 6.05 -25.78
N SER A 468 36.09 6.74 -25.59
CA SER A 468 37.03 7.02 -26.67
C SER A 468 37.57 5.71 -27.21
N PRO A 469 37.63 5.52 -28.53
CA PRO A 469 38.27 4.34 -29.10
C PRO A 469 39.73 4.33 -28.70
N ALA A 470 40.20 3.18 -28.21
CA ALA A 470 41.59 2.94 -27.84
C ALA A 470 42.50 2.89 -29.07
#